data_8ceb7717e3d958680752ce4e68381421
#
_entry.id   8ceb7717e3d958680752ce4e68381421
#
_cell.length_a   1.000
_cell.length_b   1.000
_cell.length_c   1.000
_cell.angle_alpha   90.00
_cell.angle_beta   90.00
_cell.angle_gamma   90.00
#
_symmetry.space_group_name_H-M   'P 1'
#
loop_
_entity.id
_entity.type
_entity.pdbx_description
1 polymer ?
#
loop_
_entity_poly.entity_id
_entity_poly.type
_entity_poly.pdbx_seq_one_letter_code
_entity_poly.pdbx_strand_id
1 'polypeptide(L)'
;MPSSPSHFSSEQTGPAPRLSIVVPLFNCLALTRAMLDSLRSTLPADVSHEIILVDDGSSDGTREWLRTTREVQSAPFRVLLNERNLGFAGANNRAVALARGEVLALLNNDLVLLPGWLEPMLTALDRLGDRAGLVGNVQRDARTGEIDHAGLEITPAAKPVHARRLPARLARLLQPVRPVAAVTGACLLLRRSLWQELGGFDEGYVNGGEDIDLAYRARATGRVNVVALQSVVRHHVSSSPGRKARDEQNSFRLAQRWERELTADAWRPWCREFLRSSFGSPREREYPVVFASLAYLAGLRREPPPEAKRGVAEGMAREFARWRAMFPN
;
A
#
# COMPACT_ATOMS: atom_id res chain seq x y z
N MET A 1 29.30 -20.43 7.32
CA MET A 1 29.61 -19.08 6.85
C MET A 1 28.43 -18.68 5.99
N PRO A 2 27.67 -17.59 6.30
CA PRO A 2 26.64 -17.14 5.37
C PRO A 2 27.35 -16.61 4.12
N SER A 3 27.03 -17.17 2.96
CA SER A 3 27.50 -16.72 1.65
C SER A 3 27.06 -15.27 1.45
N SER A 4 28.00 -14.40 1.10
CA SER A 4 27.71 -13.00 0.78
C SER A 4 26.74 -12.95 -0.40
N PRO A 5 25.69 -12.10 -0.37
CA PRO A 5 24.77 -11.97 -1.49
C PRO A 5 25.56 -11.54 -2.73
N SER A 6 25.33 -12.23 -3.87
CA SER A 6 25.95 -11.84 -5.13
C SER A 6 25.32 -10.54 -5.62
N HIS A 7 26.05 -9.44 -5.49
CA HIS A 7 25.69 -8.14 -6.06
C HIS A 7 26.29 -8.03 -7.47
N PHE A 8 25.44 -7.82 -8.46
CA PHE A 8 25.90 -7.39 -9.79
C PHE A 8 25.69 -5.87 -9.85
N SER A 9 26.71 -5.10 -9.47
CA SER A 9 26.69 -3.64 -9.69
C SER A 9 28.05 -3.03 -9.39
N SER A 10 28.55 -2.21 -10.29
CA SER A 10 29.63 -1.25 -10.02
C SER A 10 29.18 -0.29 -8.91
N GLU A 11 30.06 0.03 -7.96
CA GLU A 11 29.83 1.12 -6.99
C GLU A 11 29.46 2.40 -7.75
N GLN A 12 28.23 2.86 -7.58
CA GLN A 12 27.81 4.14 -8.16
C GLN A 12 28.35 5.26 -7.27
N THR A 13 29.45 5.88 -7.68
CA THR A 13 30.15 6.97 -6.96
C THR A 13 29.52 8.36 -7.17
N GLY A 14 28.40 8.46 -7.91
CA GLY A 14 27.73 9.73 -8.18
C GLY A 14 26.86 10.26 -7.03
N PRO A 15 26.34 11.50 -7.16
CA PRO A 15 25.43 12.09 -6.18
C PRO A 15 24.21 11.20 -5.97
N ALA A 16 23.63 11.24 -4.76
CA ALA A 16 22.43 10.49 -4.44
C ALA A 16 21.27 10.94 -5.36
N PRO A 17 20.54 10.01 -5.99
CA PRO A 17 19.40 10.37 -6.82
C PRO A 17 18.24 10.87 -5.96
N ARG A 18 17.28 11.57 -6.57
CA ARG A 18 16.05 11.94 -5.87
C ARG A 18 15.21 10.71 -5.53
N LEU A 19 15.15 9.72 -6.43
CA LEU A 19 14.24 8.60 -6.36
C LEU A 19 14.99 7.27 -6.42
N SER A 20 14.71 6.36 -5.48
CA SER A 20 15.05 4.94 -5.59
C SER A 20 13.77 4.16 -5.87
N ILE A 21 13.70 3.53 -7.05
CA ILE A 21 12.60 2.68 -7.47
C ILE A 21 12.97 1.24 -7.10
N VAL A 22 12.18 0.61 -6.25
CA VAL A 22 12.39 -0.76 -5.77
C VAL A 22 11.32 -1.65 -6.37
N VAL A 23 11.74 -2.72 -7.04
CA VAL A 23 10.85 -3.68 -7.70
C VAL A 23 11.20 -5.09 -7.25
N PRO A 24 10.44 -5.69 -6.32
CA PRO A 24 10.58 -7.10 -5.99
C PRO A 24 10.04 -7.97 -7.12
N LEU A 25 10.77 -9.01 -7.47
CA LEU A 25 10.46 -9.94 -8.55
C LEU A 25 10.33 -11.35 -7.96
N PHE A 26 9.23 -12.00 -8.25
CA PHE A 26 9.06 -13.42 -7.99
C PHE A 26 8.27 -14.05 -9.13
N ASN A 27 8.98 -14.72 -10.03
CA ASN A 27 8.40 -15.27 -11.25
C ASN A 27 7.71 -14.18 -12.12
N CYS A 28 6.86 -14.59 -13.05
CA CYS A 28 6.12 -13.71 -13.95
C CYS A 28 7.01 -12.82 -14.84
N LEU A 29 8.07 -13.41 -15.44
CA LEU A 29 9.05 -12.70 -16.27
C LEU A 29 8.39 -11.81 -17.35
N ALA A 30 7.34 -12.30 -18.02
CA ALA A 30 6.65 -11.52 -19.05
C ALA A 30 6.04 -10.22 -18.51
N LEU A 31 5.41 -10.27 -17.32
CA LEU A 31 4.86 -9.07 -16.65
C LEU A 31 5.98 -8.14 -16.20
N THR A 32 7.06 -8.69 -15.64
CA THR A 32 8.25 -7.91 -15.24
C THR A 32 8.80 -7.10 -16.41
N ARG A 33 8.96 -7.72 -17.59
CA ARG A 33 9.44 -7.03 -18.81
C ARG A 33 8.49 -5.92 -19.23
N ALA A 34 7.19 -6.21 -19.34
CA ALA A 34 6.19 -5.22 -19.71
C ALA A 34 6.13 -4.05 -18.70
N MET A 35 6.25 -4.35 -17.39
CA MET A 35 6.33 -3.32 -16.33
C MET A 35 7.56 -2.43 -16.53
N LEU A 36 8.75 -2.98 -16.76
CA LEU A 36 9.97 -2.20 -16.96
C LEU A 36 9.93 -1.37 -18.23
N ASP A 37 9.34 -1.88 -19.32
CA ASP A 37 9.13 -1.11 -20.54
C ASP A 37 8.20 0.08 -20.31
N SER A 38 7.10 -0.13 -19.56
CA SER A 38 6.20 0.95 -19.18
C SER A 38 6.87 1.96 -18.24
N LEU A 39 7.70 1.50 -17.30
CA LEU A 39 8.46 2.34 -16.39
C LEU A 39 9.43 3.26 -17.18
N ARG A 40 10.24 2.69 -18.06
CA ARG A 40 11.20 3.46 -18.88
C ARG A 40 10.53 4.51 -19.75
N SER A 41 9.38 4.18 -20.34
CA SER A 41 8.66 5.09 -21.26
C SER A 41 7.90 6.21 -20.52
N THR A 42 7.70 6.10 -19.19
CA THR A 42 6.87 7.03 -18.42
C THR A 42 7.59 7.76 -17.30
N LEU A 43 8.89 7.43 -17.06
CA LEU A 43 9.70 8.18 -16.10
C LEU A 43 10.05 9.55 -16.64
N PRO A 44 9.80 10.64 -15.88
CA PRO A 44 10.22 11.97 -16.27
C PRO A 44 11.76 12.08 -16.39
N ALA A 45 12.25 12.70 -17.44
CA ALA A 45 13.68 12.82 -17.71
C ALA A 45 14.42 13.73 -16.70
N ASP A 46 13.71 14.63 -16.04
CA ASP A 46 14.23 15.57 -15.05
C ASP A 46 14.29 14.98 -13.64
N VAL A 47 13.76 13.79 -13.39
CA VAL A 47 13.81 13.10 -12.10
C VAL A 47 15.02 12.17 -12.06
N SER A 48 16.08 12.55 -11.35
CA SER A 48 17.22 11.66 -11.12
C SER A 48 16.80 10.43 -10.32
N HIS A 49 17.14 9.23 -10.82
CA HIS A 49 16.67 7.98 -10.23
C HIS A 49 17.67 6.84 -10.34
N GLU A 50 17.51 5.86 -9.47
CA GLU A 50 18.06 4.51 -9.58
C GLU A 50 16.92 3.49 -9.51
N ILE A 51 17.12 2.31 -10.11
CA ILE A 51 16.15 1.21 -10.12
C ILE A 51 16.82 -0.01 -9.50
N ILE A 52 16.22 -0.54 -8.44
CA ILE A 52 16.71 -1.70 -7.71
C ILE A 52 15.75 -2.87 -7.96
N LEU A 53 16.20 -3.83 -8.74
CA LEU A 53 15.48 -5.07 -9.01
C LEU A 53 15.93 -6.12 -8.02
N VAL A 54 15.02 -6.70 -7.25
CA VAL A 54 15.35 -7.80 -6.33
C VAL A 54 14.60 -9.06 -6.73
N ASP A 55 15.35 -10.04 -7.25
CA ASP A 55 14.82 -11.38 -7.53
C ASP A 55 14.70 -12.17 -6.24
N ASP A 56 13.49 -12.52 -5.87
CA ASP A 56 13.17 -13.22 -4.63
C ASP A 56 13.09 -14.74 -4.81
N GLY A 57 14.06 -15.30 -5.51
CA GLY A 57 14.16 -16.76 -5.73
C GLY A 57 13.27 -17.27 -6.86
N SER A 58 13.16 -16.53 -7.96
CA SER A 58 12.38 -16.94 -9.14
C SER A 58 12.92 -18.20 -9.80
N SER A 59 12.02 -19.00 -10.41
CA SER A 59 12.29 -20.26 -11.08
C SER A 59 11.81 -20.31 -12.56
N ASP A 60 11.20 -19.23 -13.07
CA ASP A 60 10.58 -19.14 -14.41
C ASP A 60 11.50 -18.53 -15.50
N GLY A 61 12.80 -18.42 -15.22
CA GLY A 61 13.75 -17.76 -16.11
C GLY A 61 14.04 -16.29 -15.79
N THR A 62 13.33 -15.68 -14.84
CA THR A 62 13.55 -14.28 -14.40
C THR A 62 15.00 -14.07 -13.94
N ARG A 63 15.51 -14.98 -13.11
CA ARG A 63 16.89 -14.94 -12.59
C ARG A 63 17.95 -14.99 -13.69
N GLU A 64 17.78 -15.87 -14.66
CA GLU A 64 18.69 -15.98 -15.80
C GLU A 64 18.64 -14.74 -16.69
N TRP A 65 17.43 -14.23 -16.96
CA TRP A 65 17.23 -12.99 -17.69
C TRP A 65 17.95 -11.81 -17.01
N LEU A 66 17.83 -11.66 -15.68
CA LEU A 66 18.54 -10.62 -14.93
C LEU A 66 20.06 -10.73 -15.02
N ARG A 67 20.62 -11.96 -15.10
CA ARG A 67 22.06 -12.20 -15.22
C ARG A 67 22.60 -11.91 -16.60
N THR A 68 21.82 -12.13 -17.65
CA THR A 68 22.29 -12.10 -19.05
C THR A 68 21.91 -10.83 -19.79
N THR A 69 20.88 -10.10 -19.34
CA THR A 69 20.36 -8.93 -20.06
C THR A 69 21.16 -7.68 -19.73
N ARG A 70 21.92 -7.16 -20.70
CA ARG A 70 22.77 -5.97 -20.54
C ARG A 70 22.00 -4.73 -20.06
N GLU A 71 20.76 -4.58 -20.48
CA GLU A 71 19.91 -3.41 -20.16
C GLU A 71 19.68 -3.22 -18.66
N VAL A 72 19.66 -4.30 -17.88
CA VAL A 72 19.45 -4.25 -16.42
C VAL A 72 20.75 -4.41 -15.61
N GLN A 73 21.89 -4.60 -16.31
CA GLN A 73 23.20 -4.73 -15.67
C GLN A 73 24.02 -3.44 -15.64
N SER A 74 23.47 -2.35 -16.14
CA SER A 74 24.10 -1.04 -16.17
C SER A 74 23.19 0.02 -15.52
N ALA A 75 23.77 1.17 -15.19
CA ALA A 75 22.98 2.30 -14.67
C ALA A 75 21.79 2.63 -15.60
N PRO A 76 20.61 2.97 -15.03
CA PRO A 76 20.38 3.23 -13.59
C PRO A 76 20.00 1.98 -12.77
N PHE A 77 20.19 0.76 -13.31
CA PHE A 77 19.75 -0.47 -12.65
C PHE A 77 20.79 -1.01 -11.67
N ARG A 78 20.27 -1.61 -10.61
CA ARG A 78 21.00 -2.46 -9.66
C ARG A 78 20.19 -3.73 -9.46
N VAL A 79 20.86 -4.89 -9.46
CA VAL A 79 20.22 -6.19 -9.33
C VAL A 79 20.68 -6.86 -8.04
N LEU A 80 19.72 -7.34 -7.26
CA LEU A 80 19.93 -8.16 -6.08
C LEU A 80 19.27 -9.52 -6.29
N LEU A 81 19.98 -10.60 -6.04
CA LEU A 81 19.46 -11.96 -6.16
C LEU A 81 19.37 -12.62 -4.78
N ASN A 82 18.16 -12.89 -4.31
CA ASN A 82 17.94 -13.65 -3.09
C ASN A 82 18.14 -15.15 -3.38
N GLU A 83 18.78 -15.88 -2.47
CA GLU A 83 18.98 -17.31 -2.63
C GLU A 83 17.67 -18.11 -2.53
N ARG A 84 16.71 -17.57 -1.78
CA ARG A 84 15.39 -18.15 -1.54
C ARG A 84 14.33 -17.05 -1.51
N ASN A 85 13.08 -17.44 -1.61
CA ASN A 85 11.96 -16.53 -1.42
C ASN A 85 11.88 -16.06 0.04
N LEU A 86 11.96 -14.74 0.25
CA LEU A 86 11.86 -14.07 1.55
C LEU A 86 10.47 -13.45 1.75
N GLY A 87 9.63 -13.48 0.71
CA GLY A 87 8.35 -12.80 0.66
C GLY A 87 8.47 -11.31 0.37
N PHE A 88 7.33 -10.69 0.13
CA PHE A 88 7.25 -9.28 -0.28
C PHE A 88 7.96 -8.33 0.69
N ALA A 89 7.74 -8.48 2.00
CA ALA A 89 8.36 -7.65 3.03
C ALA A 89 9.89 -7.80 3.03
N GLY A 90 10.41 -9.03 3.10
CA GLY A 90 11.84 -9.30 3.14
C GLY A 90 12.57 -8.86 1.89
N ALA A 91 12.00 -9.09 0.70
CA ALA A 91 12.58 -8.66 -0.56
C ALA A 91 12.70 -7.12 -0.65
N ASN A 92 11.63 -6.39 -0.29
CA ASN A 92 11.66 -4.94 -0.26
C ASN A 92 12.65 -4.40 0.79
N ASN A 93 12.67 -4.94 2.01
CA ASN A 93 13.59 -4.52 3.06
C ASN A 93 15.05 -4.63 2.60
N ARG A 94 15.41 -5.76 1.99
CA ARG A 94 16.77 -5.98 1.45
C ARG A 94 17.12 -5.02 0.32
N ALA A 95 16.18 -4.75 -0.58
CA ALA A 95 16.41 -3.83 -1.69
C ALA A 95 16.54 -2.37 -1.20
N VAL A 96 15.67 -1.94 -0.26
CA VAL A 96 15.74 -0.59 0.32
C VAL A 96 17.03 -0.36 1.09
N ALA A 97 17.64 -1.38 1.68
CA ALA A 97 18.96 -1.25 2.32
C ALA A 97 20.05 -0.78 1.34
N LEU A 98 19.87 -0.99 0.04
CA LEU A 98 20.76 -0.52 -1.02
C LEU A 98 20.36 0.85 -1.59
N ALA A 99 19.17 1.35 -1.26
CA ALA A 99 18.62 2.58 -1.81
C ALA A 99 19.36 3.82 -1.29
N ARG A 100 19.70 4.74 -2.22
CA ARG A 100 20.39 5.99 -1.92
C ARG A 100 19.49 7.22 -2.09
N GLY A 101 18.37 7.07 -2.81
CA GLY A 101 17.43 8.15 -3.09
C GLY A 101 16.78 8.73 -1.84
N GLU A 102 16.41 9.99 -1.89
CA GLU A 102 15.66 10.66 -0.83
C GLU A 102 14.24 10.06 -0.69
N VAL A 103 13.64 9.74 -1.82
CA VAL A 103 12.30 9.17 -1.93
C VAL A 103 12.41 7.71 -2.39
N LEU A 104 11.63 6.84 -1.77
CA LEU A 104 11.44 5.45 -2.18
C LEU A 104 10.15 5.33 -2.97
N ALA A 105 10.20 4.66 -4.13
CA ALA A 105 9.03 4.18 -4.87
C ALA A 105 9.06 2.66 -4.85
N LEU A 106 8.14 2.04 -4.11
CA LEU A 106 7.98 0.59 -4.10
C LEU A 106 6.93 0.23 -5.16
N LEU A 107 7.29 -0.62 -6.10
CA LEU A 107 6.45 -0.97 -7.26
C LEU A 107 6.41 -2.49 -7.46
N ASN A 108 5.23 -3.06 -7.60
CA ASN A 108 5.10 -4.45 -8.01
C ASN A 108 5.53 -4.65 -9.48
N ASN A 109 5.99 -5.86 -9.80
CA ASN A 109 6.42 -6.24 -11.13
C ASN A 109 5.28 -6.54 -12.13
N ASP A 110 4.03 -6.47 -11.68
CA ASP A 110 2.81 -6.72 -12.46
C ASP A 110 1.99 -5.44 -12.72
N LEU A 111 2.64 -4.27 -12.61
CA LEU A 111 2.06 -2.98 -12.95
C LEU A 111 2.26 -2.61 -14.41
N VAL A 112 1.36 -1.80 -14.96
CA VAL A 112 1.55 -1.02 -16.18
C VAL A 112 1.47 0.44 -15.80
N LEU A 113 2.60 1.13 -15.87
CA LEU A 113 2.70 2.55 -15.53
C LEU A 113 2.22 3.41 -16.69
N LEU A 114 1.38 4.39 -16.40
CA LEU A 114 0.81 5.28 -17.40
C LEU A 114 1.51 6.65 -17.38
N PRO A 115 1.59 7.39 -18.50
CA PRO A 115 2.15 8.74 -18.51
C PRO A 115 1.53 9.62 -17.40
N GLY A 116 2.36 10.34 -16.65
CA GLY A 116 1.92 11.20 -15.55
C GLY A 116 1.56 10.46 -14.26
N TRP A 117 2.00 9.21 -14.07
CA TRP A 117 1.74 8.47 -12.84
C TRP A 117 2.54 8.99 -11.64
N LEU A 118 3.77 9.45 -11.85
CA LEU A 118 4.71 9.75 -10.78
C LEU A 118 4.54 11.16 -10.22
N GLU A 119 4.38 12.17 -11.07
CA GLU A 119 4.41 13.59 -10.70
C GLU A 119 3.33 13.97 -9.66
N PRO A 120 2.06 13.49 -9.75
CA PRO A 120 1.07 13.78 -8.72
C PRO A 120 1.43 13.19 -7.35
N MET A 121 2.12 12.05 -7.33
CA MET A 121 2.59 11.41 -6.09
C MET A 121 3.74 12.18 -5.47
N LEU A 122 4.75 12.57 -6.24
CA LEU A 122 5.85 13.42 -5.78
C LEU A 122 5.34 14.79 -5.30
N THR A 123 4.42 15.41 -6.04
CA THR A 123 3.78 16.67 -5.65
C THR A 123 3.05 16.54 -4.32
N ALA A 124 2.33 15.44 -4.09
CA ALA A 124 1.64 15.19 -2.83
C ALA A 124 2.63 15.02 -1.67
N LEU A 125 3.71 14.27 -1.89
CA LEU A 125 4.78 14.06 -0.92
C LEU A 125 5.47 15.38 -0.53
N ASP A 126 5.81 16.21 -1.52
CA ASP A 126 6.51 17.48 -1.32
C ASP A 126 5.61 18.51 -0.61
N ARG A 127 4.32 18.62 -1.00
CA ARG A 127 3.35 19.54 -0.35
C ARG A 127 3.06 19.19 1.09
N LEU A 128 3.04 17.91 1.44
CA LEU A 128 2.85 17.46 2.82
C LEU A 128 4.10 17.64 3.67
N GLY A 129 5.31 17.68 3.06
CA GLY A 129 6.58 17.83 3.76
C GLY A 129 6.77 16.75 4.83
N ASP A 130 7.09 17.15 6.06
CA ASP A 130 7.31 16.22 7.19
C ASP A 130 6.05 15.53 7.68
N ARG A 131 4.87 16.04 7.30
CA ARG A 131 3.60 15.36 7.60
C ARG A 131 3.27 14.23 6.62
N ALA A 132 4.06 14.06 5.56
CA ALA A 132 3.83 12.99 4.61
C ALA A 132 4.09 11.63 5.26
N GLY A 133 3.10 10.77 5.23
CA GLY A 133 3.21 9.34 5.44
C GLY A 133 3.47 8.63 4.11
N LEU A 134 2.67 7.62 3.82
CA LEU A 134 2.70 6.89 2.56
C LEU A 134 1.81 7.60 1.53
N VAL A 135 2.33 7.74 0.31
CA VAL A 135 1.58 8.27 -0.84
C VAL A 135 1.30 7.13 -1.81
N GLY A 136 0.03 6.77 -1.94
CA GLY A 136 -0.44 5.81 -2.93
C GLY A 136 -1.09 6.49 -4.13
N ASN A 137 -1.60 5.68 -5.04
CA ASN A 137 -2.26 6.12 -6.27
C ASN A 137 -3.58 5.40 -6.53
N VAL A 138 -4.21 5.72 -7.64
CA VAL A 138 -5.38 5.00 -8.17
C VAL A 138 -4.88 3.84 -9.02
N GLN A 139 -5.33 2.62 -8.72
CA GLN A 139 -5.03 1.43 -9.52
C GLN A 139 -6.29 0.95 -10.22
N ARG A 140 -6.13 0.59 -11.49
CA ARG A 140 -7.17 -0.01 -12.31
C ARG A 140 -6.77 -1.44 -12.67
N ASP A 141 -7.70 -2.35 -12.59
CA ASP A 141 -7.50 -3.70 -13.13
C ASP A 141 -7.05 -3.61 -14.59
N ALA A 142 -5.92 -4.25 -14.92
CA ALA A 142 -5.32 -4.16 -16.25
C ALA A 142 -6.18 -4.76 -17.36
N ARG A 143 -7.06 -5.71 -17.01
CA ARG A 143 -7.94 -6.43 -17.93
C ARG A 143 -9.29 -5.71 -18.12
N THR A 144 -9.93 -5.29 -17.00
CA THR A 144 -11.30 -4.71 -17.06
C THR A 144 -11.28 -3.18 -17.13
N GLY A 145 -10.20 -2.52 -16.70
CA GLY A 145 -10.10 -1.07 -16.57
C GLY A 145 -10.87 -0.50 -15.38
N GLU A 146 -11.55 -1.34 -14.59
CA GLU A 146 -12.27 -0.91 -13.40
C GLU A 146 -11.31 -0.48 -12.29
N ILE A 147 -11.79 0.37 -11.38
CA ILE A 147 -11.00 0.79 -10.23
C ILE A 147 -10.88 -0.38 -9.27
N ASP A 148 -9.67 -0.88 -9.07
CA ASP A 148 -9.35 -1.89 -8.09
C ASP A 148 -8.91 -1.30 -6.74
N HIS A 149 -8.18 -0.17 -6.78
CA HIS A 149 -7.68 0.48 -5.59
C HIS A 149 -7.67 2.01 -5.72
N ALA A 150 -8.12 2.68 -4.68
CA ALA A 150 -7.98 4.12 -4.49
C ALA A 150 -7.78 4.45 -2.99
N GLY A 151 -6.89 3.70 -2.34
CA GLY A 151 -6.64 3.70 -0.90
C GLY A 151 -7.36 2.56 -0.18
N LEU A 152 -7.04 2.39 1.09
CA LEU A 152 -7.70 1.42 1.97
C LEU A 152 -8.68 2.15 2.89
N GLU A 153 -9.86 1.60 2.99
CA GLU A 153 -10.92 2.01 3.90
C GLU A 153 -11.13 0.91 4.94
N ILE A 154 -11.59 1.29 6.14
CA ILE A 154 -11.94 0.33 7.17
C ILE A 154 -13.44 0.11 7.14
N THR A 155 -13.87 -1.15 7.11
CA THR A 155 -15.29 -1.51 7.12
C THR A 155 -15.91 -1.27 8.50
N PRO A 156 -17.27 -1.27 8.65
CA PRO A 156 -17.92 -1.27 9.95
C PRO A 156 -17.52 -2.43 10.87
N ALA A 157 -17.02 -3.54 10.29
CA ALA A 157 -16.47 -4.67 11.04
C ALA A 157 -14.95 -4.52 11.32
N ALA A 158 -14.41 -3.30 11.21
CA ALA A 158 -13.01 -2.95 11.44
C ALA A 158 -12.00 -3.74 10.57
N LYS A 159 -12.43 -4.14 9.36
CA LYS A 159 -11.57 -4.82 8.37
C LYS A 159 -11.09 -3.86 7.29
N PRO A 160 -9.79 -3.86 6.92
CA PRO A 160 -9.30 -3.12 5.77
C PRO A 160 -9.85 -3.69 4.46
N VAL A 161 -10.28 -2.80 3.57
CA VAL A 161 -10.75 -3.15 2.21
C VAL A 161 -10.28 -2.09 1.21
N HIS A 162 -10.08 -2.50 -0.04
CA HIS A 162 -9.77 -1.56 -1.11
C HIS A 162 -10.95 -0.64 -1.42
N ALA A 163 -10.74 0.67 -1.37
CA ALA A 163 -11.70 1.64 -1.86
C ALA A 163 -11.73 1.61 -3.39
N ARG A 164 -12.90 1.28 -3.95
CA ARG A 164 -13.13 1.15 -5.41
C ARG A 164 -13.94 2.31 -5.99
N ARG A 165 -14.10 3.39 -5.24
CA ARG A 165 -14.86 4.58 -5.66
C ARG A 165 -14.00 5.82 -5.60
N LEU A 166 -14.08 6.62 -6.66
CA LEU A 166 -13.44 7.93 -6.72
C LEU A 166 -14.46 9.03 -6.45
N PRO A 167 -14.02 10.15 -5.87
CA PRO A 167 -14.82 11.38 -5.85
C PRO A 167 -15.19 11.83 -7.27
N ALA A 168 -16.21 12.66 -7.41
CA ALA A 168 -16.57 13.27 -8.68
C ALA A 168 -15.36 13.97 -9.33
N ARG A 169 -15.34 14.05 -10.67
CA ARG A 169 -14.19 14.60 -11.42
C ARG A 169 -13.81 16.00 -10.95
N LEU A 170 -14.79 16.88 -10.73
CA LEU A 170 -14.53 18.24 -10.24
C LEU A 170 -13.90 18.23 -8.84
N ALA A 171 -14.40 17.40 -7.92
CA ALA A 171 -13.83 17.27 -6.58
C ALA A 171 -12.37 16.81 -6.61
N ARG A 172 -11.98 15.92 -7.55
CA ARG A 172 -10.59 15.46 -7.73
C ARG A 172 -9.67 16.56 -8.28
N LEU A 173 -10.20 17.49 -9.06
CA LEU A 173 -9.44 18.66 -9.55
C LEU A 173 -9.19 19.66 -8.42
N LEU A 174 -10.18 19.88 -7.57
CA LEU A 174 -10.08 20.79 -6.42
C LEU A 174 -9.29 20.20 -5.25
N GLN A 175 -9.38 18.89 -5.06
CA GLN A 175 -8.66 18.16 -4.02
C GLN A 175 -7.93 16.96 -4.65
N PRO A 176 -6.70 17.18 -5.17
CA PRO A 176 -5.97 16.16 -5.89
C PRO A 176 -5.43 15.02 -5.00
N VAL A 177 -5.46 15.20 -3.67
CA VAL A 177 -5.06 14.18 -2.69
C VAL A 177 -6.20 13.85 -1.75
N ARG A 178 -6.33 12.56 -1.40
CA ARG A 178 -7.32 12.07 -0.44
C ARG A 178 -6.62 11.39 0.74
N PRO A 179 -6.80 11.85 1.99
CA PRO A 179 -6.35 11.13 3.17
C PRO A 179 -7.02 9.75 3.27
N VAL A 180 -6.24 8.73 3.63
CA VAL A 180 -6.70 7.34 3.73
C VAL A 180 -6.09 6.67 4.96
N ALA A 181 -6.69 5.56 5.42
CA ALA A 181 -6.13 4.77 6.52
C ALA A 181 -4.77 4.18 6.12
N ALA A 182 -4.70 3.59 4.92
CA ALA A 182 -3.51 3.00 4.36
C ALA A 182 -3.56 3.01 2.83
N VAL A 183 -2.43 2.69 2.19
CA VAL A 183 -2.28 2.48 0.75
C VAL A 183 -1.71 1.10 0.50
N THR A 184 -1.90 0.54 -0.69
CA THR A 184 -1.35 -0.78 -1.05
C THR A 184 0.14 -0.70 -1.35
N GLY A 185 0.88 -1.75 -0.98
CA GLY A 185 2.30 -1.93 -1.32
C GLY A 185 2.58 -2.07 -2.82
N ALA A 186 1.55 -2.30 -3.64
CA ALA A 186 1.73 -2.49 -5.08
C ALA A 186 2.31 -1.26 -5.81
N CYS A 187 1.97 -0.04 -5.36
CA CYS A 187 2.55 1.21 -5.85
C CYS A 187 2.43 2.28 -4.76
N LEU A 188 3.53 2.58 -4.10
CA LEU A 188 3.57 3.62 -3.07
C LEU A 188 4.89 4.39 -3.06
N LEU A 189 4.83 5.66 -2.63
CA LEU A 189 5.97 6.50 -2.35
C LEU A 189 6.03 6.86 -0.88
N LEU A 190 7.25 6.99 -0.36
CA LEU A 190 7.51 7.57 0.96
C LEU A 190 8.95 8.12 1.02
N ARG A 191 9.24 8.98 2.00
CA ARG A 191 10.61 9.41 2.25
C ARG A 191 11.44 8.25 2.81
N ARG A 192 12.69 8.11 2.34
CA ARG A 192 13.61 7.08 2.86
C ARG A 192 13.87 7.27 4.36
N SER A 193 13.93 8.52 4.84
CA SER A 193 14.06 8.81 6.27
C SER A 193 12.88 8.24 7.09
N LEU A 194 11.64 8.35 6.59
CA LEU A 194 10.48 7.76 7.22
C LEU A 194 10.57 6.22 7.22
N TRP A 195 10.98 5.60 6.11
CA TRP A 195 11.20 4.16 6.07
C TRP A 195 12.19 3.70 7.15
N GLN A 196 13.31 4.42 7.30
CA GLN A 196 14.33 4.13 8.31
C GLN A 196 13.79 4.33 9.73
N GLU A 197 13.06 5.41 9.98
CA GLU A 197 12.42 5.69 11.28
C GLU A 197 11.44 4.58 11.68
N LEU A 198 10.66 4.08 10.72
CA LEU A 198 9.68 3.02 10.95
C LEU A 198 10.30 1.61 10.99
N GLY A 199 11.55 1.43 10.53
CA GLY A 199 12.22 0.13 10.48
C GLY A 199 11.79 -0.78 9.33
N GLY A 200 11.20 -0.20 8.24
CA GLY A 200 10.79 -0.96 7.07
C GLY A 200 9.49 -1.77 7.25
N PHE A 201 9.27 -2.75 6.40
CA PHE A 201 8.17 -3.70 6.56
C PHE A 201 8.42 -4.70 7.69
N ASP A 202 7.38 -5.06 8.43
CA ASP A 202 7.41 -6.18 9.38
C ASP A 202 7.34 -7.50 8.61
N GLU A 203 8.45 -8.27 8.60
CA GLU A 203 8.57 -9.55 7.90
C GLU A 203 7.74 -10.68 8.53
N GLY A 204 7.11 -10.43 9.67
CA GLY A 204 6.14 -11.34 10.26
C GLY A 204 4.82 -11.43 9.47
N TYR A 205 4.58 -10.50 8.55
CA TYR A 205 3.51 -10.62 7.55
C TYR A 205 4.02 -11.38 6.32
N VAL A 206 3.17 -12.23 5.76
CA VAL A 206 3.53 -13.00 4.57
C VAL A 206 2.56 -12.68 3.44
N ASN A 207 3.02 -11.86 2.51
CA ASN A 207 2.30 -11.45 1.29
C ASN A 207 0.93 -10.81 1.57
N GLY A 208 0.83 -9.92 2.54
CA GLY A 208 -0.36 -9.14 2.83
C GLY A 208 -0.40 -8.62 4.27
N GLY A 209 -0.77 -7.35 4.46
CA GLY A 209 -0.88 -6.67 5.75
C GLY A 209 0.36 -5.85 6.14
N GLU A 210 1.54 -6.12 5.57
CA GLU A 210 2.77 -5.37 5.81
C GLU A 210 2.66 -3.89 5.41
N ASP A 211 1.95 -3.60 4.34
CA ASP A 211 1.69 -2.25 3.84
C ASP A 211 0.72 -1.49 4.75
N ILE A 212 -0.30 -2.17 5.25
CA ILE A 212 -1.26 -1.61 6.21
C ILE A 212 -0.56 -1.33 7.53
N ASP A 213 0.23 -2.28 8.03
CA ASP A 213 1.02 -2.11 9.26
C ASP A 213 1.97 -0.91 9.15
N LEU A 214 2.73 -0.78 8.05
CA LEU A 214 3.61 0.36 7.80
C LEU A 214 2.83 1.67 7.78
N ALA A 215 1.65 1.70 7.14
CA ALA A 215 0.79 2.87 7.08
C ALA A 215 0.27 3.28 8.47
N TYR A 216 -0.09 2.33 9.33
CA TYR A 216 -0.50 2.62 10.71
C TYR A 216 0.67 3.07 11.58
N ARG A 217 1.88 2.51 11.40
CA ARG A 217 3.09 3.02 12.07
C ARG A 217 3.39 4.46 11.66
N ALA A 218 3.27 4.82 10.39
CA ALA A 218 3.42 6.19 9.93
C ALA A 218 2.39 7.13 10.58
N ARG A 219 1.11 6.72 10.67
CA ARG A 219 0.07 7.49 11.37
C ARG A 219 0.34 7.66 12.86
N ALA A 220 0.89 6.64 13.52
CA ALA A 220 1.24 6.70 14.94
C ALA A 220 2.32 7.78 15.23
N THR A 221 3.14 8.15 14.24
CA THR A 221 4.10 9.27 14.34
C THR A 221 3.50 10.62 13.95
N GLY A 222 2.17 10.72 13.76
CA GLY A 222 1.47 11.96 13.40
C GLY A 222 1.44 12.27 11.89
N ARG A 223 1.92 11.39 11.05
CA ARG A 223 1.91 11.55 9.59
C ARG A 223 0.59 11.16 8.95
N VAL A 224 0.36 11.61 7.73
CA VAL A 224 -0.89 11.39 6.98
C VAL A 224 -0.60 10.58 5.73
N ASN A 225 -1.27 9.42 5.60
CA ASN A 225 -1.26 8.64 4.37
C ASN A 225 -2.28 9.20 3.39
N VAL A 226 -1.92 9.30 2.12
CA VAL A 226 -2.79 9.87 1.09
C VAL A 226 -2.77 9.06 -0.20
N VAL A 227 -3.83 9.22 -1.00
CA VAL A 227 -3.87 8.79 -2.41
C VAL A 227 -3.80 10.04 -3.29
N ALA A 228 -2.84 10.08 -4.21
CA ALA A 228 -2.76 11.05 -5.29
C ALA A 228 -3.78 10.68 -6.38
N LEU A 229 -4.93 11.35 -6.40
CA LEU A 229 -6.10 10.97 -7.21
C LEU A 229 -5.91 11.14 -8.73
N GLN A 230 -4.88 11.88 -9.14
CA GLN A 230 -4.51 12.08 -10.54
C GLN A 230 -3.44 11.09 -11.02
N SER A 231 -2.77 10.39 -10.10
CA SER A 231 -1.85 9.32 -10.42
C SER A 231 -2.62 8.03 -10.69
N VAL A 232 -2.47 7.47 -11.88
CA VAL A 232 -3.18 6.25 -12.29
C VAL A 232 -2.20 5.24 -12.86
N VAL A 233 -2.30 3.99 -12.40
CA VAL A 233 -1.60 2.85 -12.99
C VAL A 233 -2.60 1.72 -13.27
N ARG A 234 -2.20 0.75 -14.12
CA ARG A 234 -2.94 -0.51 -14.27
C ARG A 234 -2.21 -1.61 -13.51
N HIS A 235 -2.94 -2.56 -12.96
CA HIS A 235 -2.41 -3.63 -12.13
C HIS A 235 -3.00 -4.98 -12.58
N HIS A 236 -2.14 -5.95 -12.82
CA HIS A 236 -2.54 -7.34 -13.10
C HIS A 236 -2.83 -8.07 -11.79
N VAL A 237 -3.96 -7.75 -11.18
CA VAL A 237 -4.34 -8.20 -9.83
C VAL A 237 -4.24 -9.71 -9.68
N SER A 238 -3.64 -10.17 -8.56
CA SER A 238 -3.58 -11.59 -8.16
C SER A 238 -2.81 -12.51 -9.13
N SER A 239 -1.77 -12.01 -9.78
CA SER A 239 -0.95 -12.78 -10.73
C SER A 239 -0.10 -13.87 -10.05
N SER A 240 0.12 -13.81 -8.72
CA SER A 240 0.95 -14.78 -7.99
C SER A 240 0.09 -15.88 -7.35
N PRO A 241 0.37 -17.18 -7.65
CA PRO A 241 -0.28 -18.32 -6.99
C PRO A 241 -0.04 -18.30 -5.46
N GLY A 242 -1.05 -18.69 -4.68
CA GLY A 242 -0.93 -18.86 -3.22
C GLY A 242 -0.89 -17.57 -2.40
N ARG A 243 -1.02 -16.38 -3.01
CA ARG A 243 -0.97 -15.06 -2.32
C ARG A 243 -1.91 -14.99 -1.11
N LYS A 244 -3.10 -15.59 -1.21
CA LYS A 244 -4.12 -15.52 -0.14
C LYS A 244 -3.98 -16.58 0.94
N ALA A 245 -2.98 -17.44 0.88
CA ALA A 245 -2.86 -18.59 1.78
C ALA A 245 -2.73 -18.18 3.27
N ARG A 246 -2.30 -16.97 3.56
CA ARG A 246 -2.13 -16.45 4.93
C ARG A 246 -2.95 -15.19 5.25
N ASP A 247 -3.92 -14.85 4.42
CA ASP A 247 -4.74 -13.63 4.60
C ASP A 247 -5.38 -13.56 5.99
N GLU A 248 -5.89 -14.69 6.51
CA GLU A 248 -6.52 -14.73 7.82
C GLU A 248 -5.51 -14.59 8.98
N GLN A 249 -4.32 -15.20 8.86
CA GLN A 249 -3.25 -15.04 9.85
C GLN A 249 -2.73 -13.60 9.89
N ASN A 250 -2.52 -13.01 8.70
CA ASN A 250 -2.09 -11.62 8.56
C ASN A 250 -3.16 -10.66 9.12
N SER A 251 -4.44 -10.91 8.84
CA SER A 251 -5.56 -10.13 9.37
C SER A 251 -5.65 -10.21 10.88
N PHE A 252 -5.46 -11.39 11.45
CA PHE A 252 -5.44 -11.58 12.91
C PHE A 252 -4.26 -10.83 13.55
N ARG A 253 -3.04 -10.99 13.01
CA ARG A 253 -1.86 -10.26 13.47
C ARG A 253 -2.06 -8.74 13.40
N LEU A 254 -2.62 -8.24 12.30
CA LEU A 254 -2.92 -6.83 12.12
C LEU A 254 -3.92 -6.33 13.16
N ALA A 255 -5.02 -7.08 13.35
CA ALA A 255 -6.04 -6.74 14.34
C ALA A 255 -5.50 -6.76 15.78
N GLN A 256 -4.66 -7.73 16.15
CA GLN A 256 -4.01 -7.77 17.46
C GLN A 256 -3.15 -6.54 17.72
N ARG A 257 -2.42 -6.07 16.71
CA ARG A 257 -1.52 -4.93 16.83
C ARG A 257 -2.24 -3.58 16.83
N TRP A 258 -3.28 -3.44 16.00
CA TRP A 258 -3.95 -2.18 15.68
C TRP A 258 -5.44 -2.16 16.01
N GLU A 259 -5.89 -2.98 16.98
CA GLU A 259 -7.30 -3.10 17.36
C GLU A 259 -7.95 -1.74 17.64
N ARG A 260 -7.27 -0.89 18.42
CA ARG A 260 -7.75 0.43 18.81
C ARG A 260 -7.95 1.36 17.62
N GLU A 261 -6.94 1.42 16.74
CA GLU A 261 -6.91 2.29 15.56
C GLU A 261 -7.91 1.82 14.51
N LEU A 262 -7.96 0.51 14.24
CA LEU A 262 -8.94 -0.09 13.32
C LEU A 262 -10.37 0.14 13.80
N THR A 263 -10.61 -0.01 15.09
CA THR A 263 -11.92 0.27 15.73
C THR A 263 -12.30 1.73 15.56
N ALA A 264 -11.38 2.65 15.81
CA ALA A 264 -11.61 4.09 15.65
C ALA A 264 -11.91 4.47 14.19
N ASP A 265 -11.17 3.91 13.25
CA ASP A 265 -11.38 4.14 11.81
C ASP A 265 -12.71 3.55 11.31
N ALA A 266 -13.26 2.52 11.98
CA ALA A 266 -14.53 1.88 11.62
C ALA A 266 -15.78 2.68 12.04
N TRP A 267 -15.70 3.63 12.97
CA TRP A 267 -16.88 4.36 13.47
C TRP A 267 -17.59 5.18 12.39
N ARG A 268 -16.85 5.90 11.52
CA ARG A 268 -17.44 6.67 10.42
C ARG A 268 -18.09 5.79 9.36
N PRO A 269 -17.46 4.71 8.88
CA PRO A 269 -18.10 3.69 8.04
C PRO A 269 -19.37 3.11 8.65
N TRP A 270 -19.34 2.75 9.95
CA TRP A 270 -20.50 2.24 10.65
C TRP A 270 -21.68 3.25 10.62
N CYS A 271 -21.43 4.51 10.95
CA CYS A 271 -22.46 5.55 10.90
C CYS A 271 -23.06 5.72 9.49
N ARG A 272 -22.22 5.66 8.43
CA ARG A 272 -22.69 5.74 7.03
C ARG A 272 -23.57 4.55 6.65
N GLU A 273 -23.21 3.35 7.08
CA GLU A 273 -23.98 2.14 6.81
C GLU A 273 -25.31 2.16 7.58
N PHE A 274 -25.28 2.51 8.86
CA PHE A 274 -26.46 2.69 9.68
C PHE A 274 -27.44 3.68 9.05
N LEU A 275 -26.96 4.86 8.62
CA LEU A 275 -27.82 5.83 7.94
C LEU A 275 -28.42 5.29 6.64
N ARG A 276 -27.65 4.54 5.85
CA ARG A 276 -28.19 3.94 4.61
C ARG A 276 -29.28 2.91 4.89
N SER A 277 -29.13 2.08 5.93
CA SER A 277 -30.12 1.08 6.31
C SER A 277 -31.38 1.71 6.92
N SER A 278 -31.25 2.86 7.58
CA SER A 278 -32.35 3.59 8.22
C SER A 278 -33.11 4.52 7.25
N PHE A 279 -32.58 4.80 6.05
CA PHE A 279 -33.16 5.79 5.11
C PHE A 279 -34.51 5.38 4.49
N GLY A 280 -34.96 4.12 4.63
CA GLY A 280 -36.23 3.64 4.06
C GLY A 280 -37.43 3.74 5.01
N SER A 281 -37.25 3.56 6.31
CA SER A 281 -38.28 3.68 7.37
C SER A 281 -37.60 3.59 8.74
N PRO A 282 -37.01 4.69 9.23
CA PRO A 282 -36.39 4.68 10.57
C PRO A 282 -37.50 4.43 11.61
N ARG A 283 -37.26 3.49 12.50
CA ARG A 283 -38.14 3.30 13.66
C ARG A 283 -37.96 4.50 14.60
N GLU A 284 -39.01 4.98 15.26
CA GLU A 284 -38.95 6.16 16.14
C GLU A 284 -37.80 6.13 17.12
N ARG A 285 -37.47 4.96 17.69
CA ARG A 285 -36.35 4.74 18.60
C ARG A 285 -34.95 4.92 17.97
N GLU A 286 -34.84 5.01 16.64
CA GLU A 286 -33.57 5.16 15.91
C GLU A 286 -33.24 6.63 15.63
N TYR A 287 -34.18 7.57 15.74
CA TYR A 287 -33.93 8.98 15.48
C TYR A 287 -32.74 9.57 16.25
N PRO A 288 -32.55 9.31 17.55
CA PRO A 288 -31.39 9.85 18.28
C PRO A 288 -30.06 9.39 17.66
N VAL A 289 -29.97 8.13 17.24
CA VAL A 289 -28.76 7.54 16.62
C VAL A 289 -28.54 8.13 15.21
N VAL A 290 -29.62 8.38 14.45
CA VAL A 290 -29.56 9.04 13.14
C VAL A 290 -28.98 10.44 13.28
N PHE A 291 -29.52 11.27 14.18
CA PHE A 291 -29.02 12.64 14.41
C PHE A 291 -27.59 12.65 14.94
N ALA A 292 -27.25 11.77 15.87
CA ALA A 292 -25.91 11.65 16.42
C ALA A 292 -24.90 11.21 15.33
N SER A 293 -25.29 10.27 14.45
CA SER A 293 -24.46 9.83 13.32
C SER A 293 -24.24 10.93 12.30
N LEU A 294 -25.29 11.69 11.94
CA LEU A 294 -25.17 12.84 11.04
C LEU A 294 -24.26 13.92 11.62
N ALA A 295 -24.45 14.29 12.91
CA ALA A 295 -23.63 15.29 13.59
C ALA A 295 -22.15 14.84 13.67
N TYR A 296 -21.89 13.55 13.93
CA TYR A 296 -20.53 13.00 13.96
C TYR A 296 -19.89 13.03 12.56
N LEU A 297 -20.60 12.62 11.51
CA LEU A 297 -20.10 12.65 10.15
C LEU A 297 -19.85 14.07 9.63
N ALA A 298 -20.67 15.04 10.06
CA ALA A 298 -20.52 16.47 9.75
C ALA A 298 -19.41 17.16 10.56
N GLY A 299 -18.81 16.48 11.55
CA GLY A 299 -17.79 17.07 12.42
C GLY A 299 -18.34 17.99 13.54
N LEU A 300 -19.67 18.06 13.66
CA LEU A 300 -20.35 18.82 14.73
C LEU A 300 -20.29 18.11 16.09
N ARG A 301 -19.97 16.84 16.10
CA ARG A 301 -19.77 16.01 17.29
C ARG A 301 -18.40 15.33 17.21
N ARG A 302 -17.61 15.43 18.27
CA ARG A 302 -16.26 14.81 18.33
C ARG A 302 -16.30 13.30 18.55
N GLU A 303 -17.24 12.83 19.37
CA GLU A 303 -17.36 11.41 19.73
C GLU A 303 -18.41 10.70 18.84
N PRO A 304 -18.15 9.47 18.40
CA PRO A 304 -19.16 8.70 17.67
C PRO A 304 -20.35 8.36 18.60
N PRO A 305 -21.52 8.01 18.03
CA PRO A 305 -22.63 7.47 18.81
C PRO A 305 -22.22 6.25 19.62
N PRO A 306 -22.76 6.05 20.86
CA PRO A 306 -22.49 4.85 21.66
C PRO A 306 -22.79 3.54 20.90
N GLU A 307 -23.84 3.55 20.05
CA GLU A 307 -24.24 2.42 19.21
C GLU A 307 -23.15 2.09 18.18
N ALA A 308 -22.49 3.08 17.60
CA ALA A 308 -21.37 2.86 16.69
C ALA A 308 -20.18 2.25 17.43
N LYS A 309 -19.84 2.74 18.61
CA LYS A 309 -18.77 2.16 19.44
C LYS A 309 -19.07 0.69 19.76
N ARG A 310 -20.31 0.40 20.21
CA ARG A 310 -20.77 -0.94 20.55
C ARG A 310 -20.78 -1.87 19.34
N GLY A 311 -21.41 -1.46 18.24
CA GLY A 311 -21.54 -2.28 17.04
C GLY A 311 -20.19 -2.66 16.41
N VAL A 312 -19.23 -1.72 16.39
CA VAL A 312 -17.86 -1.97 15.93
C VAL A 312 -17.13 -2.92 16.89
N ALA A 313 -17.23 -2.69 18.22
CA ALA A 313 -16.60 -3.55 19.20
C ALA A 313 -17.13 -4.99 19.16
N GLU A 314 -18.45 -5.18 19.01
CA GLU A 314 -19.06 -6.50 18.83
C GLU A 314 -18.62 -7.17 17.52
N GLY A 315 -18.49 -6.40 16.44
CA GLY A 315 -17.96 -6.88 15.17
C GLY A 315 -16.52 -7.40 15.31
N MET A 316 -15.65 -6.62 15.94
CA MET A 316 -14.26 -6.99 16.20
C MET A 316 -14.18 -8.21 17.13
N ALA A 317 -14.98 -8.26 18.19
CA ALA A 317 -15.01 -9.40 19.12
C ALA A 317 -15.39 -10.71 18.40
N ARG A 318 -16.38 -10.68 17.47
CA ARG A 318 -16.72 -11.83 16.65
C ARG A 318 -15.57 -12.31 15.76
N GLU A 319 -14.84 -11.37 15.14
CA GLU A 319 -13.66 -11.72 14.33
C GLU A 319 -12.54 -12.32 15.18
N PHE A 320 -12.25 -11.76 16.34
CA PHE A 320 -11.27 -12.33 17.27
C PHE A 320 -11.66 -13.74 17.73
N ALA A 321 -12.95 -13.97 18.03
CA ALA A 321 -13.44 -15.30 18.39
C ALA A 321 -13.25 -16.30 17.23
N ARG A 322 -13.55 -15.87 15.99
CA ARG A 322 -13.35 -16.67 14.77
C ARG A 322 -11.87 -17.01 14.55
N TRP A 323 -10.96 -16.03 14.66
CA TRP A 323 -9.54 -16.28 14.48
C TRP A 323 -8.94 -17.16 15.57
N ARG A 324 -9.34 -16.99 16.84
CA ARG A 324 -8.90 -17.89 17.93
C ARG A 324 -9.35 -19.33 17.72
N ALA A 325 -10.53 -19.54 17.13
CA ALA A 325 -10.99 -20.87 16.76
C ALA A 325 -10.21 -21.45 15.57
N MET A 326 -9.77 -20.61 14.63
CA MET A 326 -8.96 -21.04 13.46
C MET A 326 -7.49 -21.28 13.80
N PHE A 327 -6.96 -20.54 14.76
CA PHE A 327 -5.55 -20.57 15.17
C PHE A 327 -5.46 -20.81 16.69
N PRO A 328 -5.83 -22.00 17.18
CA PRO A 328 -5.61 -22.36 18.59
C PRO A 328 -4.11 -22.35 18.87
N ASN A 329 -3.71 -21.76 20.01
CA ASN A 329 -2.32 -21.71 20.50
C ASN A 329 -1.74 -23.10 20.70
#